data_f51a17d1f0c48d400a509b04b6f4cf6c
#
_entry.id   f51a17d1f0c48d400a509b04b6f4cf6c
#
_cell.length_a   1.000
_cell.length_b   1.000
_cell.length_c   1.000
_cell.angle_alpha   90.00
_cell.angle_beta   90.00
_cell.angle_gamma   90.00
#
_symmetry.space_group_name_H-M   'P 1'
#
loop_
_entity.id
_entity.type
_entity.pdbx_description
1 polymer ?
#
loop_
_entity_poly.entity_id
_entity_poly.type
_entity_poly.pdbx_seq_one_letter_code
_entity_poly.pdbx_strand_id
1 'polypeptide(L)'
;FCLSRGLGDVYKRQAADKPVIKISTENVDLIYRVGDNGRLYQSYLGKRLNHATDIAHLPQGSEAYLTHGMEDYFEPAIHIVHNDGNPSTLLKYVSHTRNQVSPGVDEVVITMQDDKYPVTVKLHYVAYQKENLIKTFTEISHREKKPVQLHKYASSMLHLNRANYFLTEFSGDWASEAHVKEQPLEFGKKTIDTKLGARANMFCSPFFQLALDGKSEENQGEVLVGTLGWTGNFSFVFEVDNKNELRVISGINPYASEYSLKPNEIFRTPDFYFTYSFKGKGQASRNFHDWARKYQVKDGNQTRMTLLNNWEATYFDFDEAKLVKLMDDGKATQL
;
A
#
# COMPACT_ATOMS: atom_id res chain seq x y z
N PHE A 1 -49.33 -51.97 -16.41
CA PHE A 1 -49.35 -50.53 -16.63
C PHE A 1 -48.08 -49.90 -16.06
N CYS A 2 -47.18 -49.51 -16.93
CA CYS A 2 -46.01 -48.73 -16.62
C CYS A 2 -46.42 -47.26 -16.47
N LEU A 3 -46.16 -46.66 -15.30
CA LEU A 3 -46.17 -45.21 -15.11
C LEU A 3 -44.75 -44.74 -14.95
N SER A 4 -44.19 -44.15 -16.04
CA SER A 4 -42.96 -43.38 -15.98
C SER A 4 -43.22 -42.05 -15.26
N ARG A 5 -42.67 -41.89 -14.06
CA ARG A 5 -42.58 -40.58 -13.44
C ARG A 5 -41.34 -39.89 -14.00
N GLY A 6 -41.58 -38.79 -14.68
CA GLY A 6 -40.52 -37.90 -15.15
C GLY A 6 -39.64 -37.45 -13.98
N LEU A 7 -38.35 -37.64 -14.16
CA LEU A 7 -37.33 -37.03 -13.36
C LEU A 7 -37.37 -35.52 -13.66
N GLY A 8 -37.88 -34.78 -12.68
CA GLY A 8 -37.81 -33.32 -12.71
C GLY A 8 -36.36 -32.88 -12.87
N ASP A 9 -36.14 -32.00 -13.81
CA ASP A 9 -34.88 -31.30 -14.01
C ASP A 9 -34.39 -30.71 -12.68
N VAL A 10 -33.36 -31.34 -12.17
CA VAL A 10 -32.56 -30.72 -11.11
C VAL A 10 -31.83 -29.57 -11.79
N TYR A 11 -32.37 -28.38 -11.71
CA TYR A 11 -31.66 -27.16 -12.06
C TYR A 11 -30.34 -27.16 -11.29
N LYS A 12 -29.25 -27.55 -11.96
CA LYS A 12 -27.90 -27.18 -11.54
C LYS A 12 -27.89 -25.66 -11.53
N ARG A 13 -28.03 -25.03 -10.36
CA ARG A 13 -27.60 -23.64 -10.19
C ARG A 13 -26.15 -23.62 -10.70
N GLN A 14 -25.93 -23.07 -11.87
CA GLN A 14 -24.59 -22.65 -12.26
C GLN A 14 -24.09 -21.76 -11.12
N ALA A 15 -23.05 -22.19 -10.43
CA ALA A 15 -22.36 -21.33 -9.48
C ALA A 15 -21.99 -20.06 -10.23
N ALA A 16 -22.53 -18.93 -9.83
CA ALA A 16 -22.20 -17.66 -10.45
C ALA A 16 -20.68 -17.51 -10.40
N ASP A 17 -20.06 -17.25 -11.55
CA ASP A 17 -18.63 -17.06 -11.65
C ASP A 17 -18.21 -16.01 -10.63
N LYS A 18 -17.33 -16.39 -9.69
CA LYS A 18 -16.87 -15.50 -8.64
C LYS A 18 -16.10 -14.36 -9.25
N PRO A 19 -16.31 -13.11 -8.78
CA PRO A 19 -15.71 -11.96 -9.40
C PRO A 19 -14.18 -12.01 -9.32
N VAL A 20 -13.56 -11.65 -10.44
CA VAL A 20 -12.14 -11.32 -10.54
C VAL A 20 -12.04 -9.81 -10.59
N ILE A 21 -11.34 -9.21 -9.63
CA ILE A 21 -11.23 -7.79 -9.48
C ILE A 21 -9.83 -7.37 -9.90
N LYS A 22 -9.72 -6.60 -10.96
CA LYS A 22 -8.47 -6.19 -11.57
C LYS A 22 -8.25 -4.69 -11.38
N ILE A 23 -7.13 -4.30 -10.77
CA ILE A 23 -6.63 -2.94 -10.68
C ILE A 23 -5.43 -2.82 -11.60
N SER A 24 -5.48 -1.90 -12.57
CA SER A 24 -4.48 -1.84 -13.64
C SER A 24 -3.89 -0.46 -13.81
N THR A 25 -2.59 -0.42 -14.05
CA THR A 25 -1.91 0.69 -14.70
C THR A 25 -1.56 0.31 -16.14
N GLU A 26 -0.80 1.13 -16.88
CA GLU A 26 -0.34 0.74 -18.23
C GLU A 26 0.57 -0.50 -18.21
N ASN A 27 1.34 -0.70 -17.14
CA ASN A 27 2.37 -1.73 -17.08
C ASN A 27 2.14 -2.82 -16.03
N VAL A 28 1.24 -2.61 -15.06
CA VAL A 28 1.07 -3.47 -13.88
C VAL A 28 -0.39 -3.83 -13.67
N ASP A 29 -0.61 -5.06 -13.25
CA ASP A 29 -1.89 -5.54 -12.72
C ASP A 29 -1.74 -6.01 -11.28
N LEU A 30 -2.71 -5.61 -10.45
CA LEU A 30 -3.00 -6.17 -9.15
C LEU A 30 -4.38 -6.84 -9.25
N ILE A 31 -4.44 -8.16 -8.98
CA ILE A 31 -5.66 -8.95 -9.21
C ILE A 31 -6.09 -9.66 -7.93
N TYR A 32 -7.37 -9.50 -7.62
CA TYR A 32 -8.02 -10.17 -6.51
C TYR A 32 -9.08 -11.16 -6.99
N ARG A 33 -9.31 -12.19 -6.19
CA ARG A 33 -10.37 -13.19 -6.39
C ARG A 33 -11.14 -13.44 -5.10
N VAL A 34 -12.38 -13.84 -5.23
CA VAL A 34 -13.19 -14.30 -4.11
C VAL A 34 -13.08 -15.82 -4.02
N GLY A 35 -12.61 -16.33 -2.89
CA GLY A 35 -12.50 -17.77 -2.63
C GLY A 35 -13.85 -18.45 -2.37
N ASP A 36 -13.84 -19.79 -2.27
CA ASP A 36 -15.06 -20.59 -1.97
C ASP A 36 -15.64 -20.29 -0.60
N ASN A 37 -14.80 -19.88 0.32
CA ASN A 37 -15.19 -19.46 1.67
C ASN A 37 -15.71 -18.00 1.75
N GLY A 38 -15.81 -17.30 0.61
CA GLY A 38 -16.25 -15.91 0.52
C GLY A 38 -15.19 -14.88 0.89
N ARG A 39 -13.96 -15.30 1.25
CA ARG A 39 -12.87 -14.37 1.56
C ARG A 39 -12.23 -13.82 0.28
N LEU A 40 -11.56 -12.68 0.41
CA LEU A 40 -10.83 -12.03 -0.67
C LEU A 40 -9.37 -12.47 -0.69
N TYR A 41 -8.85 -12.81 -1.87
CA TYR A 41 -7.47 -13.26 -2.06
C TYR A 41 -6.76 -12.41 -3.10
N GLN A 42 -5.49 -12.03 -2.85
CA GLN A 42 -4.63 -11.45 -3.86
C GLN A 42 -4.01 -12.57 -4.68
N SER A 43 -4.42 -12.68 -5.94
CA SER A 43 -3.97 -13.73 -6.85
C SER A 43 -2.75 -13.34 -7.66
N TYR A 44 -2.53 -12.03 -7.85
CA TYR A 44 -1.43 -11.55 -8.68
C TYR A 44 -1.04 -10.11 -8.37
N LEU A 45 0.25 -9.84 -8.41
CA LEU A 45 0.84 -8.50 -8.53
C LEU A 45 2.08 -8.60 -9.41
N GLY A 46 2.07 -7.92 -10.55
CA GLY A 46 3.17 -7.99 -11.50
C GLY A 46 2.86 -7.33 -12.84
N LYS A 47 3.57 -7.74 -13.88
CA LYS A 47 3.42 -7.22 -15.24
C LYS A 47 1.98 -7.38 -15.74
N ARG A 48 1.49 -6.37 -16.47
CA ARG A 48 0.15 -6.37 -17.02
C ARG A 48 -0.13 -7.63 -17.85
N LEU A 49 -1.24 -8.31 -17.58
CA LEU A 49 -1.72 -9.49 -18.27
C LEU A 49 -2.67 -9.07 -19.38
N ASN A 50 -2.35 -9.47 -20.62
CA ASN A 50 -3.07 -9.04 -21.81
C ASN A 50 -4.14 -10.05 -22.26
N HIS A 51 -4.05 -11.31 -21.81
CA HIS A 51 -4.98 -12.36 -22.22
C HIS A 51 -5.88 -12.80 -21.07
N ALA A 52 -7.16 -12.98 -21.35
CA ALA A 52 -8.12 -13.47 -20.35
C ALA A 52 -7.76 -14.88 -19.86
N THR A 53 -7.13 -15.70 -20.72
CA THR A 53 -6.62 -17.03 -20.38
C THR A 53 -5.57 -16.99 -19.28
N ASP A 54 -4.67 -16.00 -19.30
CA ASP A 54 -3.63 -15.86 -18.27
C ASP A 54 -4.26 -15.60 -16.90
N ILE A 55 -5.28 -14.73 -16.90
CA ILE A 55 -6.03 -14.43 -15.68
C ILE A 55 -6.77 -15.67 -15.16
N ALA A 56 -7.38 -16.46 -16.06
CA ALA A 56 -8.13 -17.66 -15.68
C ALA A 56 -7.26 -18.70 -14.94
N HIS A 57 -5.98 -18.81 -15.31
CA HIS A 57 -5.04 -19.79 -14.74
C HIS A 57 -4.29 -19.30 -13.51
N LEU A 58 -4.51 -18.06 -13.04
CA LEU A 58 -3.88 -17.58 -11.82
C LEU A 58 -4.31 -18.44 -10.62
N PRO A 59 -3.39 -18.73 -9.67
CA PRO A 59 -3.73 -19.39 -8.42
C PRO A 59 -4.67 -18.51 -7.58
N GLN A 60 -5.30 -19.09 -6.56
CA GLN A 60 -6.10 -18.31 -5.61
C GLN A 60 -5.25 -17.23 -4.93
N GLY A 61 -4.01 -17.54 -4.59
CA GLY A 61 -3.09 -16.64 -3.89
C GLY A 61 -3.33 -16.60 -2.38
N SER A 62 -2.86 -15.54 -1.74
CA SER A 62 -2.92 -15.32 -0.30
C SER A 62 -4.07 -14.39 0.09
N GLU A 63 -4.63 -14.55 1.29
CA GLU A 63 -5.74 -13.70 1.76
C GLU A 63 -5.33 -12.23 1.77
N ALA A 64 -6.13 -11.40 1.12
CA ALA A 64 -5.75 -10.04 0.73
C ALA A 64 -5.58 -9.07 1.90
N TYR A 65 -6.32 -9.27 2.99
CA TYR A 65 -6.33 -8.39 4.14
C TYR A 65 -6.61 -9.22 5.39
N LEU A 66 -5.56 -9.83 5.95
CA LEU A 66 -5.63 -10.75 7.09
C LEU A 66 -6.24 -10.06 8.32
N THR A 67 -7.13 -10.77 8.98
CA THR A 67 -7.78 -10.33 10.21
C THR A 67 -7.25 -11.09 11.42
N HIS A 68 -7.18 -10.42 12.56
CA HIS A 68 -6.83 -11.08 13.82
C HIS A 68 -7.88 -12.12 14.22
N GLY A 69 -7.44 -13.26 14.75
CA GLY A 69 -8.31 -14.30 15.33
C GLY A 69 -8.82 -15.35 14.35
N MET A 70 -8.25 -15.43 13.14
CA MET A 70 -8.70 -16.30 12.06
C MET A 70 -7.75 -17.48 11.76
N GLU A 71 -7.32 -18.20 12.78
CA GLU A 71 -6.45 -19.39 12.66
C GLU A 71 -5.13 -19.14 11.91
N ASP A 72 -4.76 -17.87 11.75
CA ASP A 72 -3.53 -17.45 11.09
C ASP A 72 -2.60 -16.85 12.15
N TYR A 73 -1.35 -17.29 12.17
CA TYR A 73 -0.32 -16.79 13.09
C TYR A 73 0.60 -15.76 12.43
N PHE A 74 0.29 -15.36 11.20
CA PHE A 74 0.98 -14.25 10.53
C PHE A 74 0.46 -12.90 11.01
N GLU A 75 1.23 -11.84 10.70
CA GLU A 75 0.82 -10.47 11.06
C GLU A 75 -0.50 -10.09 10.39
N PRO A 76 -1.52 -9.71 11.16
CA PRO A 76 -2.79 -9.26 10.59
C PRO A 76 -2.65 -7.83 10.03
N ALA A 77 -3.46 -7.52 9.02
CA ALA A 77 -3.65 -6.15 8.54
C ALA A 77 -4.59 -5.35 9.44
N ILE A 78 -5.54 -6.03 10.10
CA ILE A 78 -6.53 -5.40 10.96
C ILE A 78 -6.73 -6.22 12.25
N HIS A 79 -6.83 -5.50 13.38
CA HIS A 79 -7.19 -6.05 14.67
C HIS A 79 -8.22 -5.15 15.34
N ILE A 80 -9.43 -5.65 15.48
CA ILE A 80 -10.57 -4.99 16.13
C ILE A 80 -10.92 -5.77 17.39
N VAL A 81 -11.06 -5.06 18.50
CA VAL A 81 -11.73 -5.59 19.68
C VAL A 81 -13.16 -5.06 19.69
N HIS A 82 -14.12 -5.97 19.51
CA HIS A 82 -15.54 -5.67 19.44
C HIS A 82 -16.08 -5.17 20.78
N ASN A 83 -17.27 -4.58 20.79
CA ASN A 83 -17.85 -3.96 21.99
C ASN A 83 -18.14 -4.95 23.14
N ASP A 84 -18.17 -6.25 22.88
CA ASP A 84 -18.31 -7.35 23.86
C ASP A 84 -16.97 -7.92 24.32
N GLY A 85 -15.83 -7.38 23.82
CA GLY A 85 -14.48 -7.80 24.16
C GLY A 85 -13.93 -8.92 23.27
N ASN A 86 -14.69 -9.43 22.27
CA ASN A 86 -14.18 -10.42 21.34
C ASN A 86 -13.16 -9.76 20.35
N PRO A 87 -11.93 -10.29 20.19
CA PRO A 87 -10.95 -9.74 19.28
C PRO A 87 -10.99 -10.33 17.86
N SER A 88 -11.84 -11.33 17.60
CA SER A 88 -11.86 -12.07 16.33
C SER A 88 -12.75 -11.39 15.30
N THR A 89 -12.23 -11.21 14.09
CA THR A 89 -12.93 -10.62 12.96
C THR A 89 -12.83 -11.54 11.74
N LEU A 90 -13.93 -11.80 11.04
CA LEU A 90 -13.98 -12.61 9.82
C LEU A 90 -14.56 -11.81 8.66
N LEU A 91 -13.72 -11.24 7.84
CA LEU A 91 -14.15 -10.45 6.71
C LEU A 91 -14.48 -11.31 5.49
N LYS A 92 -15.67 -11.12 4.92
CA LYS A 92 -16.10 -11.72 3.65
C LYS A 92 -16.35 -10.62 2.62
N TYR A 93 -16.05 -10.93 1.38
CA TYR A 93 -16.37 -10.07 0.24
C TYR A 93 -17.89 -9.87 0.11
N VAL A 94 -18.30 -8.62 -0.13
CA VAL A 94 -19.68 -8.24 -0.38
C VAL A 94 -19.86 -7.74 -1.81
N SER A 95 -19.07 -6.76 -2.21
CA SER A 95 -19.19 -6.10 -3.50
C SER A 95 -17.92 -5.36 -3.86
N HIS A 96 -17.81 -4.92 -5.10
CA HIS A 96 -16.83 -3.92 -5.52
C HIS A 96 -17.44 -2.94 -6.51
N THR A 97 -16.87 -1.75 -6.57
CA THR A 97 -17.21 -0.71 -7.55
C THR A 97 -15.94 -0.28 -8.29
N ARG A 98 -16.13 0.20 -9.52
CA ARG A 98 -15.08 0.84 -10.31
C ARG A 98 -15.61 2.17 -10.82
N ASN A 99 -14.85 3.23 -10.57
CA ASN A 99 -15.17 4.57 -11.01
C ASN A 99 -13.96 5.21 -11.68
N GLN A 100 -14.18 5.95 -12.75
CA GLN A 100 -13.15 6.84 -13.30
C GLN A 100 -13.17 8.14 -12.51
N VAL A 101 -12.11 8.42 -11.75
CA VAL A 101 -11.99 9.65 -10.94
C VAL A 101 -11.65 10.86 -11.82
N SER A 102 -10.75 10.63 -12.78
CA SER A 102 -10.37 11.60 -13.82
C SER A 102 -9.75 10.87 -15.01
N PRO A 103 -9.52 11.53 -16.15
CA PRO A 103 -8.87 10.88 -17.30
C PRO A 103 -7.56 10.21 -16.92
N GLY A 104 -7.50 8.88 -17.09
CA GLY A 104 -6.34 8.06 -16.74
C GLY A 104 -6.15 7.75 -15.25
N VAL A 105 -7.17 8.02 -14.43
CA VAL A 105 -7.20 7.67 -13.00
C VAL A 105 -8.48 6.92 -12.66
N ASP A 106 -8.35 5.65 -12.34
CA ASP A 106 -9.46 4.78 -11.95
C ASP A 106 -9.40 4.44 -10.47
N GLU A 107 -10.55 4.39 -9.83
CA GLU A 107 -10.69 3.89 -8.45
C GLU A 107 -11.46 2.58 -8.46
N VAL A 108 -10.95 1.59 -7.73
CA VAL A 108 -11.65 0.35 -7.38
C VAL A 108 -11.82 0.31 -5.87
N VAL A 109 -13.05 0.13 -5.41
CA VAL A 109 -13.37 -0.02 -3.99
C VAL A 109 -13.93 -1.42 -3.75
N ILE A 110 -13.27 -2.20 -2.90
CA ILE A 110 -13.70 -3.55 -2.53
C ILE A 110 -14.31 -3.47 -1.12
N THR A 111 -15.58 -3.83 -1.00
CA THR A 111 -16.30 -3.85 0.26
C THR A 111 -16.32 -5.25 0.85
N MET A 112 -15.89 -5.36 2.10
CA MET A 112 -15.95 -6.57 2.91
C MET A 112 -16.73 -6.31 4.19
N GLN A 113 -17.39 -7.34 4.72
CA GLN A 113 -18.11 -7.28 5.99
C GLN A 113 -17.76 -8.47 6.86
N ASP A 114 -17.78 -8.24 8.17
CA ASP A 114 -17.66 -9.33 9.13
C ASP A 114 -18.90 -10.21 9.12
N ASP A 115 -18.68 -11.51 9.32
CA ASP A 115 -19.75 -12.53 9.27
C ASP A 115 -20.70 -12.49 10.48
N LYS A 116 -20.25 -11.95 11.61
CA LYS A 116 -20.99 -11.94 12.89
C LYS A 116 -21.26 -10.55 13.43
N TYR A 117 -20.33 -9.62 13.20
CA TYR A 117 -20.41 -8.25 13.70
C TYR A 117 -20.76 -7.28 12.58
N PRO A 118 -21.51 -6.21 12.86
CA PRO A 118 -21.87 -5.21 11.84
C PRO A 118 -20.66 -4.28 11.52
N VAL A 119 -19.54 -4.88 11.18
CA VAL A 119 -18.29 -4.20 10.77
C VAL A 119 -18.15 -4.26 9.26
N THR A 120 -17.81 -3.13 8.67
CA THR A 120 -17.52 -2.98 7.23
C THR A 120 -16.12 -2.44 7.03
N VAL A 121 -15.37 -3.10 6.16
CA VAL A 121 -14.04 -2.67 5.72
C VAL A 121 -14.07 -2.46 4.21
N LYS A 122 -13.61 -1.29 3.76
CA LYS A 122 -13.47 -0.98 2.34
C LYS A 122 -12.01 -0.78 1.99
N LEU A 123 -11.53 -1.55 1.03
CA LEU A 123 -10.19 -1.40 0.46
C LEU A 123 -10.30 -0.54 -0.79
N HIS A 124 -9.63 0.61 -0.78
CA HIS A 124 -9.59 1.55 -1.88
C HIS A 124 -8.30 1.42 -2.66
N TYR A 125 -8.39 1.39 -3.98
CA TYR A 125 -7.26 1.34 -4.91
C TYR A 125 -7.46 2.39 -5.99
N VAL A 126 -6.59 3.41 -6.02
CA VAL A 126 -6.61 4.44 -7.06
C VAL A 126 -5.41 4.22 -7.97
N ALA A 127 -5.66 3.85 -9.21
CA ALA A 127 -4.64 3.54 -10.21
C ALA A 127 -4.40 4.76 -11.13
N TYR A 128 -3.19 5.31 -11.08
CA TYR A 128 -2.70 6.33 -12.00
C TYR A 128 -2.05 5.62 -13.18
N GLN A 129 -2.80 5.50 -14.28
CA GLN A 129 -2.47 4.58 -15.36
C GLN A 129 -1.12 4.90 -16.02
N LYS A 130 -0.91 6.14 -16.45
CA LYS A 130 0.31 6.58 -17.15
C LYS A 130 1.53 6.64 -16.26
N GLU A 131 1.34 7.11 -15.04
CA GLU A 131 2.40 7.27 -14.04
C GLU A 131 2.78 5.92 -13.40
N ASN A 132 2.05 4.84 -13.74
CA ASN A 132 2.29 3.48 -13.24
C ASN A 132 2.37 3.40 -11.72
N LEU A 133 1.47 4.10 -11.03
CA LEU A 133 1.42 4.19 -9.58
C LEU A 133 0.02 3.81 -9.08
N ILE A 134 -0.03 3.11 -7.95
CA ILE A 134 -1.27 2.76 -7.27
C ILE A 134 -1.23 3.36 -5.86
N LYS A 135 -2.29 4.07 -5.50
CA LYS A 135 -2.56 4.54 -4.15
C LYS A 135 -3.57 3.62 -3.49
N THR A 136 -3.33 3.23 -2.24
CA THR A 136 -4.28 2.46 -1.45
C THR A 136 -4.53 3.07 -0.08
N PHE A 137 -5.74 2.89 0.43
CA PHE A 137 -6.12 3.18 1.80
C PHE A 137 -7.32 2.31 2.20
N THR A 138 -7.57 2.24 3.50
CA THR A 138 -8.67 1.44 4.04
C THR A 138 -9.64 2.32 4.82
N GLU A 139 -10.94 2.09 4.64
CA GLU A 139 -11.98 2.66 5.48
C GLU A 139 -12.59 1.56 6.36
N ILE A 140 -12.73 1.84 7.65
CA ILE A 140 -13.29 0.94 8.66
C ILE A 140 -14.47 1.63 9.31
N SER A 141 -15.60 0.95 9.36
CA SER A 141 -16.81 1.44 10.04
C SER A 141 -17.57 0.29 10.69
N HIS A 142 -18.40 0.61 11.69
CA HIS A 142 -19.23 -0.38 12.32
C HIS A 142 -20.57 0.20 12.81
N ARG A 143 -21.54 -0.67 13.11
CA ARG A 143 -22.83 -0.33 13.67
C ARG A 143 -23.12 -1.12 14.95
N GLU A 144 -22.09 -1.48 15.69
CA GLU A 144 -22.22 -2.06 17.03
C GLU A 144 -22.80 -1.02 18.00
N LYS A 145 -23.32 -1.46 19.15
CA LYS A 145 -24.01 -0.59 20.12
C LYS A 145 -23.09 0.36 20.88
N LYS A 146 -21.80 0.02 21.02
CA LYS A 146 -20.79 0.78 21.73
C LYS A 146 -19.54 0.92 20.85
N PRO A 147 -18.60 1.81 21.16
CA PRO A 147 -17.32 1.90 20.44
C PRO A 147 -16.57 0.57 20.44
N VAL A 148 -15.88 0.30 19.33
CA VAL A 148 -14.89 -0.77 19.17
C VAL A 148 -13.49 -0.20 19.27
N GLN A 149 -12.51 -1.05 19.62
CA GLN A 149 -11.11 -0.61 19.70
C GLN A 149 -10.35 -1.15 18.46
N LEU A 150 -9.75 -0.23 17.73
CA LEU A 150 -8.85 -0.57 16.63
C LEU A 150 -7.42 -0.60 17.17
N HIS A 151 -6.83 -1.79 17.24
CA HIS A 151 -5.44 -1.99 17.67
C HIS A 151 -4.46 -2.04 16.49
N LYS A 152 -4.92 -2.47 15.31
CA LYS A 152 -4.16 -2.49 14.08
C LYS A 152 -5.09 -2.19 12.90
N TYR A 153 -4.60 -1.40 11.96
CA TYR A 153 -5.39 -0.93 10.81
C TYR A 153 -4.44 -0.51 9.68
N ALA A 154 -4.07 -1.46 8.83
CA ALA A 154 -3.14 -1.22 7.75
C ALA A 154 -3.79 -0.42 6.61
N SER A 155 -3.02 0.46 5.99
CA SER A 155 -3.39 1.14 4.73
C SER A 155 -3.32 0.19 3.54
N SER A 156 -2.44 -0.80 3.61
CA SER A 156 -2.19 -1.78 2.55
C SER A 156 -1.63 -3.07 3.11
N MET A 157 -1.99 -4.18 2.48
CA MET A 157 -1.33 -5.47 2.61
C MET A 157 -1.12 -6.02 1.21
N LEU A 158 0.14 -6.24 0.82
CA LEU A 158 0.52 -6.80 -0.46
C LEU A 158 1.22 -8.14 -0.27
N HIS A 159 0.97 -9.06 -1.19
CA HIS A 159 1.59 -10.38 -1.19
C HIS A 159 2.47 -10.54 -2.42
N LEU A 160 3.66 -11.09 -2.22
CA LEU A 160 4.63 -11.39 -3.27
C LEU A 160 5.13 -12.83 -3.09
N ASN A 161 5.24 -13.54 -4.22
CA ASN A 161 5.81 -14.88 -4.26
C ASN A 161 6.94 -14.86 -5.29
N ARG A 162 8.18 -14.77 -4.78
CA ARG A 162 9.42 -14.65 -5.56
C ARG A 162 10.52 -15.51 -4.95
N ALA A 163 11.54 -15.81 -5.72
CA ALA A 163 12.65 -16.62 -5.24
C ALA A 163 13.48 -15.90 -4.15
N ASN A 164 13.71 -14.61 -4.31
CA ASN A 164 14.50 -13.80 -3.39
C ASN A 164 13.95 -12.38 -3.26
N TYR A 165 14.24 -11.75 -2.12
CA TYR A 165 13.85 -10.37 -1.80
C TYR A 165 15.05 -9.61 -1.25
N PHE A 166 15.28 -8.38 -1.75
CA PHE A 166 16.29 -7.47 -1.23
C PHE A 166 15.65 -6.15 -0.86
N LEU A 167 15.64 -5.85 0.44
CA LEU A 167 15.04 -4.64 0.98
C LEU A 167 16.09 -3.54 1.06
N THR A 168 15.79 -2.39 0.44
CA THR A 168 16.52 -1.13 0.60
C THR A 168 15.73 -0.23 1.52
N GLU A 169 16.34 0.19 2.62
CA GLU A 169 15.84 1.17 3.57
C GLU A 169 16.76 2.39 3.65
N PHE A 170 16.22 3.52 4.10
CA PHE A 170 16.93 4.79 4.23
C PHE A 170 16.94 5.19 5.69
N SER A 171 18.11 5.20 6.29
CA SER A 171 18.31 5.58 7.68
C SER A 171 19.15 6.84 7.79
N GLY A 172 19.16 7.47 8.94
CA GLY A 172 19.98 8.65 9.14
C GLY A 172 19.85 9.25 10.52
N ASP A 173 20.45 10.42 10.65
CA ASP A 173 20.38 11.30 11.80
C ASP A 173 20.62 12.72 11.32
N TRP A 174 20.69 13.70 12.22
CA TRP A 174 21.04 15.09 11.91
C TRP A 174 22.41 15.18 11.21
N ALA A 175 22.48 15.91 10.11
CA ALA A 175 23.65 16.04 9.24
C ALA A 175 24.19 14.69 8.70
N SER A 176 23.34 13.65 8.66
CA SER A 176 23.69 12.30 8.22
C SER A 176 22.44 11.59 7.69
N GLU A 177 21.67 12.28 6.84
CA GLU A 177 20.39 11.82 6.34
C GLU A 177 20.52 10.85 5.17
N ALA A 178 19.50 10.01 5.04
CA ALA A 178 19.26 9.14 3.88
C ALA A 178 20.40 8.16 3.54
N HIS A 179 21.04 7.57 4.55
CA HIS A 179 21.98 6.47 4.34
C HIS A 179 21.24 5.23 3.82
N VAL A 180 21.68 4.76 2.67
CA VAL A 180 21.10 3.61 1.99
C VAL A 180 21.61 2.31 2.62
N LYS A 181 20.70 1.44 3.04
CA LYS A 181 21.00 0.09 3.50
C LYS A 181 20.21 -0.92 2.68
N GLU A 182 20.90 -1.87 2.06
CA GLU A 182 20.28 -2.98 1.33
C GLU A 182 20.61 -4.30 2.00
N GLN A 183 19.60 -5.13 2.25
CA GLN A 183 19.75 -6.44 2.88
C GLN A 183 18.78 -7.46 2.27
N PRO A 184 19.14 -8.74 2.22
CA PRO A 184 18.22 -9.81 1.88
C PRO A 184 17.13 -9.91 2.96
N LEU A 185 15.92 -10.31 2.54
CA LEU A 185 14.87 -10.75 3.46
C LEU A 185 14.85 -12.28 3.47
N GLU A 186 14.93 -12.83 4.65
CA GLU A 186 14.86 -14.26 4.89
C GLU A 186 13.64 -14.58 5.75
N PHE A 187 13.40 -15.87 6.00
CA PHE A 187 12.33 -16.32 6.89
C PHE A 187 12.27 -15.51 8.19
N GLY A 188 11.11 -15.00 8.51
CA GLY A 188 10.86 -14.17 9.67
C GLY A 188 10.33 -12.77 9.31
N LYS A 189 10.55 -11.83 10.22
CA LYS A 189 9.95 -10.50 10.14
C LYS A 189 11.01 -9.39 10.24
N LYS A 190 11.03 -8.50 9.24
CA LYS A 190 11.75 -7.21 9.28
C LYS A 190 10.73 -6.07 9.36
N THR A 191 11.01 -5.08 10.20
CA THR A 191 10.17 -3.89 10.33
C THR A 191 11.00 -2.63 10.11
N ILE A 192 10.46 -1.68 9.34
CA ILE A 192 10.92 -0.30 9.26
C ILE A 192 9.84 0.54 9.92
N ASP A 193 10.15 1.18 11.04
CA ASP A 193 9.16 1.94 11.80
C ASP A 193 9.76 3.14 12.51
N THR A 194 8.89 4.01 13.01
CA THR A 194 9.27 5.10 13.90
C THR A 194 8.23 5.31 15.00
N LYS A 195 8.70 5.86 16.11
CA LYS A 195 7.91 6.28 17.29
C LYS A 195 8.13 7.75 17.63
N LEU A 196 8.69 8.52 16.68
CA LEU A 196 9.10 9.92 16.88
C LEU A 196 8.04 10.95 16.45
N GLY A 197 6.86 10.53 16.05
CA GLY A 197 5.80 11.43 15.59
C GLY A 197 6.23 12.23 14.35
N ALA A 198 6.11 13.55 14.43
CA ALA A 198 6.42 14.44 13.31
C ALA A 198 7.88 14.40 12.80
N ARG A 199 8.79 13.80 13.55
CA ARG A 199 10.18 13.55 13.16
C ARG A 199 10.42 12.13 12.63
N ALA A 200 9.41 11.52 12.07
CA ALA A 200 9.46 10.15 11.60
C ALA A 200 10.62 9.87 10.64
N ASN A 201 10.93 10.80 9.75
CA ASN A 201 11.99 10.68 8.77
C ASN A 201 13.41 10.93 9.30
N MET A 202 13.59 11.35 10.56
CA MET A 202 14.91 11.69 11.11
C MET A 202 15.84 10.48 11.14
N PHE A 203 15.37 9.33 11.62
CA PHE A 203 16.16 8.10 11.75
C PHE A 203 15.86 7.07 10.66
N CYS A 204 14.64 7.05 10.13
CA CYS A 204 14.27 6.24 8.98
C CYS A 204 13.18 6.92 8.16
N SER A 205 13.26 6.78 6.85
CA SER A 205 12.28 7.36 5.93
C SER A 205 11.05 6.47 5.80
N PRO A 206 9.83 7.04 5.67
CA PRO A 206 8.61 6.29 5.36
C PRO A 206 8.58 5.83 3.90
N PHE A 207 9.68 5.21 3.45
CA PHE A 207 9.94 4.84 2.07
C PHE A 207 10.82 3.59 2.03
N PHE A 208 10.54 2.69 1.10
CA PHE A 208 11.36 1.50 0.87
C PHE A 208 11.43 1.15 -0.62
N GLN A 209 12.48 0.39 -0.99
CA GLN A 209 12.57 -0.28 -2.27
C GLN A 209 12.76 -1.77 -2.02
N LEU A 210 12.00 -2.61 -2.69
CA LEU A 210 12.03 -4.05 -2.56
C LEU A 210 12.35 -4.68 -3.91
N ALA A 211 13.60 -5.09 -4.12
CA ALA A 211 14.02 -5.79 -5.31
C ALA A 211 13.62 -7.27 -5.25
N LEU A 212 13.19 -7.83 -6.37
CA LEU A 212 12.60 -9.15 -6.52
C LEU A 212 13.47 -10.02 -7.42
N ASP A 213 13.65 -11.29 -7.01
CA ASP A 213 14.45 -12.31 -7.72
C ASP A 213 15.93 -11.94 -7.94
N GLY A 214 16.44 -10.96 -7.21
CA GLY A 214 17.82 -10.48 -7.26
C GLY A 214 17.90 -9.01 -6.90
N LYS A 215 19.13 -8.50 -6.78
CA LYS A 215 19.36 -7.06 -6.57
C LYS A 215 18.94 -6.29 -7.82
N SER A 216 18.28 -5.16 -7.60
CA SER A 216 17.90 -4.25 -8.68
C SER A 216 18.91 -3.12 -8.81
N GLU A 217 19.24 -2.79 -10.06
CA GLU A 217 20.09 -1.66 -10.43
C GLU A 217 19.25 -0.47 -10.88
N GLU A 218 19.92 0.61 -11.34
CA GLU A 218 19.25 1.80 -11.87
C GLU A 218 18.30 1.48 -13.05
N ASN A 219 18.77 0.66 -14.01
CA ASN A 219 18.04 0.37 -15.25
C ASN A 219 17.65 -1.10 -15.44
N GLN A 220 17.91 -1.97 -14.45
CA GLN A 220 17.70 -3.40 -14.54
C GLN A 220 17.10 -3.97 -13.24
N GLY A 221 16.34 -5.07 -13.40
CA GLY A 221 15.71 -5.79 -12.30
C GLY A 221 14.28 -5.35 -12.03
N GLU A 222 13.58 -6.20 -11.31
CA GLU A 222 12.22 -5.92 -10.84
C GLU A 222 12.26 -5.31 -9.45
N VAL A 223 11.48 -4.25 -9.23
CA VAL A 223 11.42 -3.57 -7.95
C VAL A 223 10.01 -3.07 -7.64
N LEU A 224 9.55 -3.34 -6.42
CA LEU A 224 8.40 -2.68 -5.81
C LEU A 224 8.92 -1.55 -4.92
N VAL A 225 8.41 -0.35 -5.12
CA VAL A 225 8.76 0.82 -4.31
C VAL A 225 7.50 1.34 -3.64
N GLY A 226 7.58 1.61 -2.33
CA GLY A 226 6.43 2.06 -1.55
C GLY A 226 6.76 3.19 -0.59
N THR A 227 5.76 4.04 -0.34
CA THR A 227 5.80 5.13 0.63
C THR A 227 4.45 5.36 1.29
N LEU A 228 4.45 5.82 2.53
CA LEU A 228 3.23 6.18 3.25
C LEU A 228 3.08 7.71 3.28
N GLY A 229 1.93 8.22 2.84
CA GLY A 229 1.56 9.62 2.91
C GLY A 229 1.12 10.03 4.32
N TRP A 230 2.01 9.92 5.29
CA TRP A 230 1.75 10.15 6.71
C TRP A 230 2.94 10.84 7.39
N THR A 231 2.67 11.83 8.20
CA THR A 231 3.70 12.59 8.93
C THR A 231 3.90 12.14 10.36
N GLY A 232 3.12 11.18 10.83
CA GLY A 232 3.21 10.60 12.17
C GLY A 232 4.01 9.30 12.23
N ASN A 233 3.79 8.53 13.28
CA ASN A 233 4.41 7.22 13.46
C ASN A 233 3.93 6.26 12.38
N PHE A 234 4.86 5.69 11.62
CA PHE A 234 4.58 4.73 10.56
C PHE A 234 5.22 3.36 10.84
N SER A 235 4.73 2.34 10.15
CA SER A 235 5.32 1.02 10.16
C SER A 235 5.15 0.34 8.80
N PHE A 236 6.25 -0.24 8.29
CA PHE A 236 6.27 -1.22 7.22
C PHE A 236 6.75 -2.54 7.78
N VAL A 237 5.94 -3.57 7.67
CA VAL A 237 6.28 -4.93 8.10
C VAL A 237 6.47 -5.79 6.86
N PHE A 238 7.64 -6.43 6.78
CA PHE A 238 8.01 -7.40 5.76
C PHE A 238 8.11 -8.76 6.44
N GLU A 239 7.18 -9.66 6.17
CA GLU A 239 7.13 -10.98 6.78
C GLU A 239 7.23 -12.06 5.70
N VAL A 240 8.33 -12.83 5.77
CA VAL A 240 8.60 -13.97 4.88
C VAL A 240 8.25 -15.25 5.61
N ASP A 241 7.39 -16.08 5.03
CA ASP A 241 6.98 -17.34 5.61
C ASP A 241 7.88 -18.54 5.18
N ASN A 242 7.54 -19.73 5.66
CA ASN A 242 8.29 -20.97 5.39
C ASN A 242 8.16 -21.46 3.92
N LYS A 243 7.29 -20.83 3.11
CA LYS A 243 7.15 -21.08 1.68
C LYS A 243 7.82 -19.98 0.84
N ASN A 244 8.54 -19.08 1.50
CA ASN A 244 9.15 -17.91 0.90
C ASN A 244 8.12 -16.92 0.29
N GLU A 245 6.87 -16.94 0.78
CA GLU A 245 5.89 -15.90 0.44
C GLU A 245 6.11 -14.68 1.32
N LEU A 246 6.16 -13.50 0.73
CA LEU A 246 6.35 -12.23 1.43
C LEU A 246 5.04 -11.47 1.57
N ARG A 247 4.75 -11.01 2.79
CA ARG A 247 3.70 -10.04 3.11
C ARG A 247 4.32 -8.69 3.40
N VAL A 248 3.82 -7.66 2.73
CA VAL A 248 4.20 -6.25 2.98
C VAL A 248 3.00 -5.53 3.55
N ILE A 249 3.05 -5.18 4.83
CA ILE A 249 1.98 -4.47 5.53
C ILE A 249 2.44 -3.05 5.79
N SER A 250 1.65 -2.06 5.37
CA SER A 250 2.00 -0.65 5.43
C SER A 250 0.91 0.17 6.12
N GLY A 251 1.27 1.03 7.06
CA GLY A 251 0.28 1.88 7.73
C GLY A 251 0.83 2.66 8.91
N ILE A 252 -0.07 3.18 9.74
CA ILE A 252 0.26 3.79 11.01
C ILE A 252 0.91 2.74 11.92
N ASN A 253 1.95 3.13 12.66
CA ASN A 253 2.55 2.26 13.65
C ASN A 253 1.52 1.94 14.75
N PRO A 254 1.18 0.67 14.99
CA PRO A 254 0.21 0.28 16.01
C PRO A 254 0.74 0.47 17.44
N TYR A 255 2.03 0.77 17.61
CA TYR A 255 2.62 1.04 18.93
C TYR A 255 1.98 2.27 19.57
N ALA A 256 1.34 2.10 20.73
CA ALA A 256 0.66 3.15 21.48
C ALA A 256 -0.33 3.99 20.62
N SER A 257 -1.04 3.34 19.69
CA SER A 257 -1.90 3.99 18.70
C SER A 257 -3.26 3.31 18.59
N GLU A 258 -3.87 2.99 19.73
CA GLU A 258 -5.24 2.47 19.77
C GLU A 258 -6.24 3.58 19.41
N TYR A 259 -7.23 3.22 18.61
CA TYR A 259 -8.29 4.14 18.22
C TYR A 259 -9.67 3.60 18.63
N SER A 260 -10.39 4.42 19.41
CA SER A 260 -11.76 4.10 19.82
C SER A 260 -12.73 4.60 18.75
N LEU A 261 -13.17 3.71 17.88
CA LEU A 261 -14.11 4.02 16.79
C LEU A 261 -15.54 3.96 17.32
N LYS A 262 -16.27 5.08 17.18
CA LYS A 262 -17.67 5.16 17.60
C LYS A 262 -18.62 4.52 16.57
N PRO A 263 -19.83 4.07 16.98
CA PRO A 263 -20.82 3.58 16.05
C PRO A 263 -21.13 4.61 14.93
N ASN A 264 -21.18 4.15 13.68
CA ASN A 264 -21.42 4.92 12.45
C ASN A 264 -20.32 5.94 12.09
N GLU A 265 -19.25 6.02 12.83
CA GLU A 265 -18.03 6.73 12.41
C GLU A 265 -17.28 5.93 11.35
N ILE A 266 -16.53 6.64 10.50
CA ILE A 266 -15.62 6.04 9.52
C ILE A 266 -14.20 6.42 9.91
N PHE A 267 -13.38 5.40 10.17
CA PHE A 267 -11.94 5.57 10.31
C PHE A 267 -11.29 5.34 8.95
N ARG A 268 -10.55 6.32 8.44
CA ARG A 268 -9.79 6.22 7.20
C ARG A 268 -8.30 6.20 7.51
N THR A 269 -7.58 5.21 6.98
CA THR A 269 -6.13 5.10 7.09
C THR A 269 -5.43 6.12 6.19
N PRO A 270 -4.15 6.46 6.46
CA PRO A 270 -3.33 7.23 5.52
C PRO A 270 -3.21 6.56 4.16
N ASP A 271 -2.91 7.36 3.13
CA ASP A 271 -2.65 6.86 1.80
C ASP A 271 -1.28 6.14 1.75
N PHE A 272 -1.25 4.92 1.26
CA PHE A 272 -0.03 4.23 0.88
C PHE A 272 0.10 4.24 -0.64
N TYR A 273 1.26 4.62 -1.14
CA TYR A 273 1.55 4.72 -2.57
C TYR A 273 2.62 3.70 -2.94
N PHE A 274 2.41 2.99 -4.03
CA PHE A 274 3.42 2.09 -4.56
C PHE A 274 3.47 2.08 -6.08
N THR A 275 4.64 1.76 -6.61
CA THR A 275 4.87 1.48 -8.03
C THR A 275 5.65 0.18 -8.18
N TYR A 276 5.44 -0.50 -9.29
CA TYR A 276 6.17 -1.70 -9.66
C TYR A 276 6.90 -1.44 -10.97
N SER A 277 8.22 -1.65 -11.00
CA SER A 277 9.05 -1.44 -12.17
C SER A 277 9.74 -2.73 -12.59
N PHE A 278 9.79 -2.97 -13.91
CA PHE A 278 10.55 -4.05 -14.55
C PHE A 278 11.86 -3.54 -15.15
N LYS A 279 12.16 -2.26 -14.95
CA LYS A 279 13.30 -1.54 -15.52
C LYS A 279 14.13 -0.85 -14.45
N GLY A 280 14.31 -1.52 -13.30
CA GLY A 280 15.14 -1.04 -12.21
C GLY A 280 14.55 0.09 -11.38
N LYS A 281 15.38 0.55 -10.42
CA LYS A 281 15.05 1.57 -9.41
C LYS A 281 14.79 2.94 -10.04
N GLY A 282 15.53 3.31 -11.10
CA GLY A 282 15.38 4.58 -11.78
C GLY A 282 14.02 4.75 -12.45
N GLN A 283 13.47 3.72 -13.07
CA GLN A 283 12.11 3.81 -13.62
C GLN A 283 11.06 3.94 -12.50
N ALA A 284 11.20 3.22 -11.40
CA ALA A 284 10.31 3.36 -10.25
C ALA A 284 10.35 4.79 -9.68
N SER A 285 11.54 5.38 -9.58
CA SER A 285 11.74 6.77 -9.18
C SER A 285 11.03 7.75 -10.11
N ARG A 286 11.21 7.60 -11.43
CA ARG A 286 10.54 8.44 -12.44
C ARG A 286 9.00 8.34 -12.36
N ASN A 287 8.46 7.15 -12.11
CA ASN A 287 7.02 6.97 -11.91
C ASN A 287 6.49 7.85 -10.76
N PHE A 288 7.19 7.88 -9.62
CA PHE A 288 6.86 8.76 -8.49
C PHE A 288 7.03 10.23 -8.83
N HIS A 289 8.11 10.61 -9.55
CA HIS A 289 8.34 12.01 -9.94
C HIS A 289 7.26 12.53 -10.88
N ASP A 290 6.87 11.74 -11.88
CA ASP A 290 5.82 12.12 -12.83
C ASP A 290 4.46 12.25 -12.14
N TRP A 291 4.13 11.29 -11.26
CA TRP A 291 2.93 11.37 -10.44
C TRP A 291 2.95 12.60 -9.52
N ALA A 292 4.05 12.85 -8.82
CA ALA A 292 4.16 13.96 -7.87
C ALA A 292 3.99 15.31 -8.58
N ARG A 293 4.67 15.52 -9.74
CA ARG A 293 4.53 16.75 -10.53
C ARG A 293 3.09 17.01 -10.95
N LYS A 294 2.36 15.96 -11.31
CA LYS A 294 1.02 16.10 -11.89
C LYS A 294 -0.10 16.19 -10.84
N TYR A 295 0.03 15.47 -9.72
CA TYR A 295 -1.08 15.28 -8.79
C TYR A 295 -0.80 15.77 -7.37
N GLN A 296 0.46 15.94 -6.95
CA GLN A 296 0.81 16.22 -5.56
C GLN A 296 1.39 17.62 -5.37
N VAL A 297 2.28 18.04 -6.25
CA VAL A 297 3.01 19.31 -6.11
C VAL A 297 2.21 20.42 -6.78
N LYS A 298 1.91 21.49 -6.02
CA LYS A 298 1.30 22.70 -6.59
C LYS A 298 2.20 23.24 -7.68
N ASP A 299 1.63 23.54 -8.84
CA ASP A 299 2.32 24.04 -10.03
C ASP A 299 3.52 23.18 -10.46
N GLY A 300 3.39 21.84 -10.30
CA GLY A 300 4.46 20.87 -10.46
C GLY A 300 5.16 20.87 -11.82
N ASN A 301 4.48 21.36 -12.88
CA ASN A 301 5.02 21.47 -14.23
C ASN A 301 5.60 22.85 -14.57
N GLN A 302 5.57 23.80 -13.63
CA GLN A 302 6.17 25.11 -13.84
C GLN A 302 7.66 25.11 -13.50
N THR A 303 8.40 26.02 -14.14
CA THR A 303 9.81 26.26 -13.81
C THR A 303 9.93 26.72 -12.36
N ARG A 304 10.83 26.10 -11.61
CA ARG A 304 11.13 26.49 -10.23
C ARG A 304 12.07 27.68 -10.22
N MET A 305 11.84 28.60 -9.28
CA MET A 305 12.77 29.67 -9.01
C MET A 305 14.01 29.12 -8.31
N THR A 306 15.16 29.70 -8.59
CA THR A 306 16.39 29.43 -7.85
C THR A 306 16.25 29.91 -6.42
N LEU A 307 16.65 29.11 -5.47
CA LEU A 307 16.65 29.42 -4.04
C LEU A 307 18.10 29.58 -3.56
N LEU A 308 18.40 30.71 -2.93
CA LEU A 308 19.63 30.90 -2.17
C LEU A 308 19.36 30.68 -0.69
N ASN A 309 20.02 29.71 -0.09
CA ASN A 309 20.01 29.50 1.36
C ASN A 309 21.30 30.08 1.94
N ASN A 310 21.18 31.11 2.81
CA ASN A 310 22.35 31.78 3.39
C ASN A 310 22.88 31.08 4.65
N TRP A 311 22.25 30.02 5.16
CA TRP A 311 22.57 29.41 6.45
C TRP A 311 24.07 29.06 6.58
N GLU A 312 24.61 28.28 5.66
CA GLU A 312 26.02 27.85 5.69
C GLU A 312 27.02 28.99 5.45
N ALA A 313 26.59 30.10 4.81
CA ALA A 313 27.44 31.22 4.55
C ALA A 313 27.53 32.22 5.70
N THR A 314 26.48 32.37 6.48
CA THR A 314 26.38 33.46 7.46
C THR A 314 25.89 33.04 8.84
N TYR A 315 25.25 31.87 8.97
CA TYR A 315 24.51 31.47 10.18
C TYR A 315 23.57 32.58 10.65
N PHE A 316 23.72 33.08 11.87
CA PHE A 316 22.94 34.19 12.46
C PHE A 316 23.57 35.57 12.23
N ASP A 317 24.81 35.64 11.70
CA ASP A 317 25.53 36.92 11.45
C ASP A 317 25.25 37.41 10.04
N PHE A 318 24.07 37.97 9.80
CA PHE A 318 23.70 38.56 8.52
C PHE A 318 22.91 39.85 8.67
N ASP A 319 23.04 40.71 7.68
CA ASP A 319 22.27 41.91 7.47
C ASP A 319 21.87 42.00 5.98
N GLU A 320 21.11 43.02 5.60
CA GLU A 320 20.63 43.22 4.24
C GLU A 320 21.81 43.27 3.23
N ALA A 321 22.89 44.03 3.57
CA ALA A 321 24.03 44.19 2.69
C ALA A 321 24.76 42.86 2.39
N LYS A 322 24.90 41.99 3.43
CA LYS A 322 25.50 40.66 3.27
C LYS A 322 24.60 39.76 2.39
N LEU A 323 23.28 39.80 2.55
CA LEU A 323 22.37 38.99 1.75
C LEU A 323 22.34 39.45 0.29
N VAL A 324 22.30 40.78 0.03
CA VAL A 324 22.40 41.33 -1.33
C VAL A 324 23.67 40.92 -1.99
N LYS A 325 24.81 41.03 -1.26
CA LYS A 325 26.13 40.62 -1.79
C LYS A 325 26.11 39.11 -2.16
N LEU A 326 25.55 38.22 -1.33
CA LEU A 326 25.45 36.80 -1.65
C LEU A 326 24.62 36.55 -2.91
N MET A 327 23.51 37.29 -3.11
CA MET A 327 22.71 37.21 -4.34
C MET A 327 23.49 37.68 -5.58
N ASP A 328 24.23 38.76 -5.46
CA ASP A 328 25.06 39.26 -6.54
C ASP A 328 26.20 38.30 -6.89
N ASP A 329 26.84 37.72 -5.90
CA ASP A 329 27.87 36.68 -6.08
C ASP A 329 27.28 35.44 -6.75
N GLY A 330 26.11 34.98 -6.32
CA GLY A 330 25.39 33.89 -6.95
C GLY A 330 25.02 34.16 -8.40
N LYS A 331 24.55 35.36 -8.72
CA LYS A 331 24.29 35.81 -10.09
C LYS A 331 25.54 35.83 -10.95
N ALA A 332 26.67 36.28 -10.40
CA ALA A 332 27.96 36.33 -11.10
C ALA A 332 28.50 34.92 -11.45
N THR A 333 28.18 33.92 -10.65
CA THR A 333 28.54 32.50 -10.87
C THR A 333 27.55 31.75 -11.75
N GLN A 334 26.53 32.42 -12.27
CA GLN A 334 25.45 31.83 -13.10
C GLN A 334 24.61 30.72 -12.35
N LEU A 335 24.51 30.84 -11.04
CA LEU A 335 23.64 30.02 -10.22
C LEU A 335 22.19 30.55 -10.22
#